data_ccdd83038d2ebc021852ccbf21d52ef9
#
_entry.id   ccdd83038d2ebc021852ccbf21d52ef9
#
_cell.length_a   1.000
_cell.length_b   1.000
_cell.length_c   1.000
_cell.angle_alpha   90.00
_cell.angle_beta   90.00
_cell.angle_gamma   90.00
#
_symmetry.space_group_name_H-M   'P 1'
#
loop_
_entity.id
_entity.type
_entity.pdbx_description
1 polymer ?
#
loop_
_entity_poly.entity_id
_entity_poly.type
_entity_poly.pdbx_seq_one_letter_code
_entity_poly.pdbx_strand_id
1 'polypeptide(L)'
;MQLLDTTLREGEQTPGVSFSIDEKKEIARQLDEFGIDIIELGHPVVSDDIERACRIIAGDGLEAETMAHSRALNEDIDKAREVGVDWVGIFLGTSQLSLEHKLHINREAALEKIRESISYAKDKGLKVRFTPEDATRTDPGYLSQAIRAATEAGADRISIADTVGTATPFSYGKLIEDVVNTVDVPVHTHCHNDYGMAVANSLSGYGSGAHLIDVTVNGLGERTGIASLAPVVVALSRLYEVDKDWNLEMLPELSRTVERASGLFNSEIEPIVGEHAFAHKSGLHTKAVLENPETYEAIPPEIVHKQREIIIDKYTGKAAVKDRLGQMGVEPEEDQLKEIVSRVKSSAADGKTRFTDIDLLEIADDILDLDIKSRIPAKVEALISFSLNSASYTTRATRRIASFDEVDTVYELTGDKDIQAHLESSSVQQLNDLIEEFRNMDEVQTTETSLILKGYEEREKE
;
A
#
# COMPACT_ATOMS: atom_id res chain seq x y z
N MET A 1 4.74 -7.82 -19.83
CA MET A 1 4.44 -6.72 -18.89
C MET A 1 5.47 -6.69 -17.78
N GLN A 2 6.03 -5.52 -17.45
CA GLN A 2 6.95 -5.33 -16.33
C GLN A 2 6.44 -4.18 -15.43
N LEU A 3 6.89 -4.18 -14.17
CA LEU A 3 6.64 -3.11 -13.21
C LEU A 3 7.97 -2.47 -12.78
N LEU A 4 7.99 -1.16 -12.69
CA LEU A 4 9.04 -0.41 -12.01
C LEU A 4 8.46 0.20 -10.75
N ASP A 5 9.00 -0.18 -9.60
CA ASP A 5 8.66 0.48 -8.34
C ASP A 5 9.61 1.64 -8.06
N THR A 6 9.05 2.78 -7.72
CA THR A 6 9.80 4.00 -7.40
C THR A 6 9.48 4.53 -5.99
N THR A 7 9.04 3.66 -5.08
CA THR A 7 8.75 4.02 -3.68
C THR A 7 9.95 4.67 -3.00
N LEU A 8 11.16 4.14 -3.25
CA LEU A 8 12.39 4.62 -2.62
C LEU A 8 12.93 5.94 -3.23
N ARG A 9 12.38 6.38 -4.37
CA ARG A 9 12.73 7.65 -5.00
C ARG A 9 11.54 8.61 -5.02
N GLU A 10 10.50 8.33 -5.80
CA GLU A 10 9.30 9.17 -5.92
C GLU A 10 8.51 9.19 -4.62
N GLY A 11 8.36 8.01 -3.97
CA GLY A 11 7.68 7.90 -2.70
C GLY A 11 8.35 8.72 -1.59
N GLU A 12 9.68 8.81 -1.58
CA GLU A 12 10.41 9.65 -0.61
C GLU A 12 10.26 11.16 -0.87
N GLN A 13 9.76 11.56 -2.05
CA GLN A 13 9.44 12.95 -2.35
C GLN A 13 8.07 13.40 -1.79
N THR A 14 7.33 12.49 -1.19
CA THR A 14 6.11 12.84 -0.46
C THR A 14 6.46 13.76 0.73
N PRO A 15 5.79 14.91 0.91
CA PRO A 15 6.07 15.80 2.02
C PRO A 15 6.00 15.10 3.38
N GLY A 16 7.08 15.17 4.14
CA GLY A 16 7.19 14.55 5.47
C GLY A 16 7.73 13.12 5.48
N VAL A 17 7.95 12.50 4.33
CA VAL A 17 8.55 11.16 4.23
C VAL A 17 10.08 11.26 4.12
N SER A 18 10.77 10.41 4.89
CA SER A 18 12.22 10.22 4.81
C SER A 18 12.54 8.84 5.36
N PHE A 19 12.96 7.94 4.49
CA PHE A 19 13.31 6.57 4.88
C PHE A 19 14.75 6.47 5.38
N SER A 20 14.97 5.78 6.47
CA SER A 20 16.30 5.34 6.88
C SER A 20 16.87 4.30 5.89
N ILE A 21 18.19 4.07 5.95
CA ILE A 21 18.83 3.05 5.10
C ILE A 21 18.26 1.66 5.37
N ASP A 22 17.96 1.32 6.61
CA ASP A 22 17.43 0.01 6.97
C ASP A 22 15.99 -0.17 6.49
N GLU A 23 15.15 0.86 6.57
CA GLU A 23 13.80 0.86 5.98
C GLU A 23 13.85 0.73 4.45
N LYS A 24 14.75 1.45 3.78
CA LYS A 24 14.94 1.31 2.32
C LYS A 24 15.34 -0.11 1.92
N LYS A 25 16.23 -0.74 2.69
CA LYS A 25 16.64 -2.13 2.46
C LYS A 25 15.48 -3.10 2.63
N GLU A 26 14.70 -2.93 3.70
CA GLU A 26 13.55 -3.78 3.97
C GLU A 26 12.50 -3.65 2.87
N ILE A 27 12.15 -2.42 2.48
CA ILE A 27 11.21 -2.17 1.37
C ILE A 27 11.73 -2.78 0.06
N ALA A 28 13.01 -2.59 -0.26
CA ALA A 28 13.60 -3.14 -1.48
C ALA A 28 13.54 -4.68 -1.53
N ARG A 29 13.81 -5.36 -0.40
CA ARG A 29 13.72 -6.83 -0.30
C ARG A 29 12.28 -7.33 -0.45
N GLN A 30 11.33 -6.67 0.19
CA GLN A 30 9.91 -7.03 0.04
C GLN A 30 9.41 -6.80 -1.39
N LEU A 31 9.86 -5.74 -2.07
CA LEU A 31 9.55 -5.49 -3.48
C LEU A 31 10.15 -6.56 -4.40
N ASP A 32 11.37 -7.01 -4.12
CA ASP A 32 12.04 -8.10 -4.83
C ASP A 32 11.31 -9.44 -4.64
N GLU A 33 10.98 -9.78 -3.40
CA GLU A 33 10.20 -10.98 -3.06
C GLU A 33 8.77 -10.96 -3.62
N PHE A 34 8.17 -9.77 -3.72
CA PHE A 34 6.89 -9.57 -4.39
C PHE A 34 6.96 -9.86 -5.90
N GLY A 35 8.11 -9.68 -6.54
CA GLY A 35 8.35 -9.90 -7.96
C GLY A 35 8.31 -8.63 -8.81
N ILE A 36 8.76 -7.48 -8.27
CA ILE A 36 9.00 -6.26 -9.05
C ILE A 36 10.18 -6.50 -10.00
N ASP A 37 10.08 -5.97 -11.23
CA ASP A 37 11.15 -6.14 -12.21
C ASP A 37 12.30 -5.15 -12.04
N ILE A 38 11.97 -3.90 -11.65
CA ILE A 38 12.95 -2.82 -11.48
C ILE A 38 12.60 -2.01 -10.23
N ILE A 39 13.58 -1.73 -9.40
CA ILE A 39 13.44 -0.87 -8.22
C ILE A 39 14.27 0.41 -8.43
N GLU A 40 13.63 1.58 -8.45
CA GLU A 40 14.30 2.88 -8.51
C GLU A 40 14.68 3.32 -7.10
N LEU A 41 15.98 3.28 -6.78
CA LEU A 41 16.53 3.36 -5.43
C LEU A 41 16.63 4.79 -4.87
N GLY A 42 16.68 5.80 -5.74
CA GLY A 42 16.87 7.19 -5.32
C GLY A 42 17.60 8.05 -6.37
N HIS A 43 17.98 9.26 -5.96
CA HIS A 43 18.79 10.18 -6.75
C HIS A 43 20.12 10.44 -6.00
N PRO A 44 21.21 9.71 -6.33
CA PRO A 44 22.43 9.64 -5.51
C PRO A 44 23.15 10.96 -5.27
N VAL A 45 22.92 11.97 -6.11
CA VAL A 45 23.57 13.30 -5.97
C VAL A 45 22.88 14.21 -4.94
N VAL A 46 21.70 13.82 -4.43
CA VAL A 46 20.91 14.65 -3.50
C VAL A 46 21.58 14.74 -2.14
N SER A 47 22.08 13.61 -1.61
CA SER A 47 22.73 13.54 -0.30
C SER A 47 23.59 12.28 -0.14
N ASP A 48 24.53 12.30 0.82
CA ASP A 48 25.43 11.18 1.10
C ASP A 48 24.70 9.94 1.61
N ASP A 49 23.62 10.10 2.34
CA ASP A 49 22.79 8.99 2.84
C ASP A 49 22.03 8.31 1.70
N ILE A 50 21.45 9.05 0.75
CA ILE A 50 20.84 8.48 -0.46
C ILE A 50 21.87 7.75 -1.32
N GLU A 51 23.05 8.35 -1.55
CA GLU A 51 24.13 7.67 -2.27
C GLU A 51 24.51 6.36 -1.59
N ARG A 52 24.68 6.40 -0.26
CA ARG A 52 25.02 5.21 0.54
C ARG A 52 23.93 4.15 0.48
N ALA A 53 22.65 4.53 0.60
CA ALA A 53 21.53 3.61 0.49
C ALA A 53 21.49 2.93 -0.89
N CYS A 54 21.60 3.71 -1.98
CA CYS A 54 21.64 3.18 -3.34
C CYS A 54 22.78 2.16 -3.52
N ARG A 55 23.98 2.49 -3.03
CA ARG A 55 25.17 1.59 -3.13
C ARG A 55 24.97 0.29 -2.36
N ILE A 56 24.37 0.35 -1.17
CA ILE A 56 24.12 -0.84 -0.34
C ILE A 56 23.09 -1.74 -1.02
N ILE A 57 21.97 -1.17 -1.46
CA ILE A 57 20.85 -1.94 -2.03
C ILE A 57 21.24 -2.51 -3.40
N ALA A 58 21.93 -1.74 -4.25
CA ALA A 58 22.42 -2.24 -5.54
C ALA A 58 23.39 -3.41 -5.38
N GLY A 59 24.08 -3.52 -4.24
CA GLY A 59 24.99 -4.63 -3.91
C GLY A 59 24.36 -5.79 -3.11
N ASP A 60 23.06 -5.72 -2.73
CA ASP A 60 22.40 -6.69 -1.83
C ASP A 60 21.99 -8.00 -2.56
N GLY A 61 22.17 -8.10 -3.89
CA GLY A 61 21.95 -9.33 -4.67
C GLY A 61 20.48 -9.60 -4.96
N LEU A 62 19.67 -8.56 -5.15
CA LEU A 62 18.28 -8.65 -5.55
C LEU A 62 18.14 -9.32 -6.93
N GLU A 63 17.03 -10.00 -7.18
CA GLU A 63 16.65 -10.49 -8.52
C GLU A 63 16.15 -9.36 -9.40
N ALA A 64 15.48 -8.36 -8.81
CA ALA A 64 15.06 -7.14 -9.49
C ALA A 64 16.28 -6.31 -9.97
N GLU A 65 16.19 -5.77 -11.18
CA GLU A 65 17.17 -4.79 -11.64
C GLU A 65 17.04 -3.47 -10.85
N THR A 66 18.15 -2.81 -10.61
CA THR A 66 18.20 -1.55 -9.86
C THR A 66 18.36 -0.34 -10.76
N MET A 67 17.73 0.78 -10.40
CA MET A 67 17.81 2.03 -11.13
C MET A 67 18.14 3.21 -10.22
N ALA A 68 18.91 4.18 -10.72
CA ALA A 68 19.09 5.48 -10.09
C ALA A 68 18.52 6.60 -10.96
N HIS A 69 17.87 7.58 -10.33
CA HIS A 69 17.37 8.78 -10.99
C HIS A 69 18.51 9.76 -11.32
N SER A 70 18.41 10.49 -12.43
CA SER A 70 19.49 11.37 -12.90
C SER A 70 18.94 12.52 -13.73
N ARG A 71 19.40 13.73 -13.45
CA ARG A 71 19.28 14.83 -14.42
C ARG A 71 20.12 14.51 -15.67
N ALA A 72 19.85 15.20 -16.76
CA ALA A 72 20.69 15.13 -17.97
C ALA A 72 22.03 15.86 -17.75
N LEU A 73 22.84 15.37 -16.78
CA LEU A 73 24.15 15.91 -16.37
C LEU A 73 25.12 14.75 -16.13
N ASN A 74 26.35 14.91 -16.63
CA ASN A 74 27.38 13.88 -16.54
C ASN A 74 27.70 13.50 -15.08
N GLU A 75 27.71 14.48 -14.16
CA GLU A 75 27.97 14.22 -12.73
C GLU A 75 26.94 13.32 -12.08
N ASP A 76 25.66 13.45 -12.44
CA ASP A 76 24.58 12.60 -11.94
C ASP A 76 24.73 11.16 -12.49
N ILE A 77 25.06 11.05 -13.79
CA ILE A 77 25.27 9.77 -14.46
C ILE A 77 26.49 9.04 -13.90
N ASP A 78 27.58 9.76 -13.62
CA ASP A 78 28.77 9.19 -12.99
C ASP A 78 28.43 8.65 -11.59
N LYS A 79 27.64 9.37 -10.80
CA LYS A 79 27.16 8.92 -9.50
C LYS A 79 26.27 7.67 -9.59
N ALA A 80 25.34 7.60 -10.55
CA ALA A 80 24.54 6.42 -10.81
C ALA A 80 25.43 5.19 -11.09
N ARG A 81 26.45 5.36 -11.94
CA ARG A 81 27.42 4.29 -12.20
C ARG A 81 28.22 3.89 -10.95
N GLU A 82 28.69 4.86 -10.16
CA GLU A 82 29.50 4.64 -8.97
C GLU A 82 28.76 3.86 -7.87
N VAL A 83 27.45 4.03 -7.74
CA VAL A 83 26.63 3.26 -6.78
C VAL A 83 26.34 1.84 -7.25
N GLY A 84 26.58 1.53 -8.54
CA GLY A 84 26.54 0.16 -9.06
C GLY A 84 25.17 -0.32 -9.53
N VAL A 85 24.24 0.59 -9.86
CA VAL A 85 22.92 0.23 -10.41
C VAL A 85 23.02 -0.25 -11.87
N ASP A 86 22.02 -1.03 -12.31
CA ASP A 86 21.92 -1.54 -13.68
C ASP A 86 21.45 -0.47 -14.66
N TRP A 87 20.54 0.40 -14.20
CA TRP A 87 19.89 1.42 -15.01
C TRP A 87 20.14 2.83 -14.48
N VAL A 88 20.21 3.78 -15.40
CA VAL A 88 20.05 5.19 -15.09
C VAL A 88 18.77 5.72 -15.73
N GLY A 89 17.91 6.35 -14.91
CA GLY A 89 16.71 7.05 -15.35
C GLY A 89 17.00 8.53 -15.59
N ILE A 90 17.31 8.92 -16.83
CA ILE A 90 17.64 10.31 -17.20
C ILE A 90 16.35 11.05 -17.52
N PHE A 91 16.12 12.21 -16.92
CA PHE A 91 15.00 13.06 -17.24
C PHE A 91 15.39 14.45 -17.69
N LEU A 92 14.57 15.03 -18.56
CA LEU A 92 14.66 16.44 -18.98
C LEU A 92 13.26 16.98 -19.30
N GLY A 93 12.93 18.16 -18.78
CA GLY A 93 11.66 18.83 -19.07
C GLY A 93 11.54 19.22 -20.55
N THR A 94 10.44 18.80 -21.20
CA THR A 94 10.21 19.01 -22.62
C THR A 94 9.08 19.98 -22.94
N SER A 95 8.19 20.26 -21.95
CA SER A 95 7.12 21.25 -22.15
C SER A 95 7.71 22.66 -22.32
N GLN A 96 6.96 23.53 -23.03
CA GLN A 96 7.34 24.93 -23.18
C GLN A 96 7.56 25.61 -21.81
N LEU A 97 6.72 25.30 -20.82
CA LEU A 97 6.85 25.81 -19.46
C LEU A 97 8.16 25.39 -18.82
N SER A 98 8.55 24.11 -18.96
CA SER A 98 9.81 23.61 -18.42
C SER A 98 11.03 24.24 -19.11
N LEU A 99 11.00 24.39 -20.43
CA LEU A 99 12.09 24.98 -21.18
C LEU A 99 12.30 26.46 -20.81
N GLU A 100 11.21 27.25 -20.68
CA GLU A 100 11.27 28.66 -20.38
C GLU A 100 11.56 28.99 -18.92
N HIS A 101 10.87 28.30 -17.97
CA HIS A 101 10.87 28.73 -16.57
C HIS A 101 11.74 27.87 -15.66
N LYS A 102 12.07 26.61 -16.07
CA LYS A 102 12.92 25.71 -15.27
C LYS A 102 14.33 25.59 -15.83
N LEU A 103 14.43 25.40 -17.12
CA LEU A 103 15.72 25.10 -17.77
C LEU A 103 16.36 26.32 -18.43
N HIS A 104 15.58 27.33 -18.81
CA HIS A 104 16.03 28.54 -19.51
C HIS A 104 16.83 28.24 -20.81
N ILE A 105 16.38 27.25 -21.58
CA ILE A 105 16.99 26.83 -22.85
C ILE A 105 15.91 26.72 -23.94
N ASN A 106 16.36 26.76 -25.19
CA ASN A 106 15.47 26.50 -26.33
C ASN A 106 15.35 25.00 -26.64
N ARG A 107 14.46 24.65 -27.57
CA ARG A 107 14.19 23.26 -27.98
C ARG A 107 15.43 22.56 -28.56
N GLU A 108 16.22 23.27 -29.35
CA GLU A 108 17.45 22.73 -29.98
C GLU A 108 18.49 22.36 -28.92
N ALA A 109 18.75 23.25 -27.97
CA ALA A 109 19.67 22.99 -26.87
C ALA A 109 19.18 21.86 -25.96
N ALA A 110 17.86 21.69 -25.77
CA ALA A 110 17.30 20.56 -25.04
C ALA A 110 17.52 19.24 -25.79
N LEU A 111 17.30 19.18 -27.10
CA LEU A 111 17.58 17.99 -27.91
C LEU A 111 19.06 17.60 -27.88
N GLU A 112 19.97 18.59 -27.89
CA GLU A 112 21.39 18.31 -27.76
C GLU A 112 21.74 17.71 -26.40
N LYS A 113 21.23 18.30 -25.29
CA LYS A 113 21.43 17.75 -23.95
C LYS A 113 20.90 16.32 -23.81
N ILE A 114 19.76 16.00 -24.44
CA ILE A 114 19.23 14.65 -24.49
C ILE A 114 20.23 13.69 -25.13
N ARG A 115 20.74 14.04 -26.33
CA ARG A 115 21.69 13.20 -27.05
C ARG A 115 22.98 13.01 -26.27
N GLU A 116 23.58 14.12 -25.80
CA GLU A 116 24.85 14.10 -25.07
C GLU A 116 24.77 13.25 -23.82
N SER A 117 23.74 13.47 -22.97
CA SER A 117 23.61 12.74 -21.69
C SER A 117 23.36 11.25 -21.89
N ILE A 118 22.53 10.87 -22.86
CA ILE A 118 22.23 9.46 -23.14
C ILE A 118 23.45 8.75 -23.72
N SER A 119 24.12 9.37 -24.74
CA SER A 119 25.36 8.83 -25.31
C SER A 119 26.42 8.65 -24.22
N TYR A 120 26.58 9.64 -23.34
CA TYR A 120 27.51 9.57 -22.22
C TYR A 120 27.21 8.39 -21.29
N ALA A 121 25.96 8.19 -20.93
CA ALA A 121 25.55 7.06 -20.08
C ALA A 121 25.80 5.71 -20.78
N LYS A 122 25.52 5.60 -22.07
CA LYS A 122 25.82 4.40 -22.88
C LYS A 122 27.31 4.11 -22.96
N ASP A 123 28.16 5.13 -23.14
CA ASP A 123 29.61 4.99 -23.12
C ASP A 123 30.15 4.51 -21.76
N LYS A 124 29.42 4.75 -20.67
CA LYS A 124 29.71 4.23 -19.32
C LYS A 124 29.22 2.81 -19.10
N GLY A 125 28.51 2.21 -20.05
CA GLY A 125 27.99 0.86 -20.01
C GLY A 125 26.65 0.70 -19.23
N LEU A 126 25.96 1.81 -18.94
CA LEU A 126 24.66 1.79 -18.27
C LEU A 126 23.52 1.46 -19.25
N LYS A 127 22.49 0.81 -18.77
CA LYS A 127 21.18 0.79 -19.42
C LYS A 127 20.48 2.13 -19.13
N VAL A 128 19.81 2.70 -20.14
CA VAL A 128 19.24 4.05 -20.05
C VAL A 128 17.74 4.04 -20.27
N ARG A 129 16.99 4.56 -19.28
CA ARG A 129 15.60 4.99 -19.45
C ARG A 129 15.61 6.52 -19.60
N PHE A 130 15.02 7.04 -20.66
CA PHE A 130 14.82 8.48 -20.83
C PHE A 130 13.38 8.88 -20.54
N THR A 131 13.20 9.94 -19.75
CA THR A 131 11.90 10.51 -19.39
C THR A 131 11.79 11.96 -19.89
N PRO A 132 11.00 12.22 -20.95
CA PRO A 132 10.56 13.58 -21.26
C PRO A 132 9.61 14.03 -20.15
N GLU A 133 10.11 14.80 -19.18
CA GLU A 133 9.32 15.33 -18.08
C GLU A 133 8.26 16.29 -18.63
N ASP A 134 7.05 16.23 -18.08
CA ASP A 134 5.89 17.01 -18.49
C ASP A 134 5.44 16.72 -19.94
N ALA A 135 5.50 15.44 -20.30
CA ALA A 135 5.21 14.96 -21.66
C ALA A 135 3.77 15.26 -22.08
N THR A 136 2.80 15.18 -21.15
CA THR A 136 1.38 15.41 -21.43
C THR A 136 1.06 16.87 -21.82
N ARG A 137 1.91 17.83 -21.46
CA ARG A 137 1.80 19.24 -21.85
C ARG A 137 2.85 19.67 -22.89
N THR A 138 3.64 18.73 -23.38
CA THR A 138 4.62 18.98 -24.45
C THR A 138 3.91 18.98 -25.79
N ASP A 139 4.32 19.91 -26.68
CA ASP A 139 3.86 19.92 -28.07
C ASP A 139 4.12 18.54 -28.72
N PRO A 140 3.12 17.88 -29.32
CA PRO A 140 3.26 16.52 -29.82
C PRO A 140 4.37 16.33 -30.85
N GLY A 141 4.56 17.33 -31.74
CA GLY A 141 5.60 17.29 -32.75
C GLY A 141 6.98 17.39 -32.11
N TYR A 142 7.14 18.20 -31.08
CA TYR A 142 8.38 18.32 -30.34
C TYR A 142 8.65 17.12 -29.43
N LEU A 143 7.62 16.57 -28.78
CA LEU A 143 7.75 15.32 -28.03
C LEU A 143 8.28 14.19 -28.91
N SER A 144 7.73 14.02 -30.10
CA SER A 144 8.22 13.04 -31.08
C SER A 144 9.70 13.26 -31.47
N GLN A 145 10.15 14.52 -31.59
CA GLN A 145 11.56 14.82 -31.82
C GLN A 145 12.45 14.45 -30.62
N ALA A 146 12.00 14.75 -29.40
CA ALA A 146 12.74 14.46 -28.16
C ALA A 146 12.92 12.95 -27.94
N ILE A 147 11.85 12.15 -28.10
CA ILE A 147 11.94 10.69 -27.93
C ILE A 147 12.76 10.02 -29.03
N ARG A 148 12.70 10.51 -30.30
CA ARG A 148 13.58 10.03 -31.37
C ARG A 148 15.05 10.39 -31.10
N ALA A 149 15.33 11.63 -30.67
CA ALA A 149 16.70 12.03 -30.30
C ALA A 149 17.26 11.14 -29.17
N ALA A 150 16.41 10.76 -28.20
CA ALA A 150 16.79 9.85 -27.12
C ALA A 150 17.07 8.42 -27.61
N THR A 151 16.21 7.86 -28.46
CA THR A 151 16.38 6.49 -28.96
C THR A 151 17.54 6.38 -29.96
N GLU A 152 17.73 7.39 -30.79
CA GLU A 152 18.90 7.50 -31.71
C GLU A 152 20.22 7.62 -30.94
N ALA A 153 20.21 8.24 -29.75
CA ALA A 153 21.38 8.33 -28.86
C ALA A 153 21.61 7.04 -28.03
N GLY A 154 20.72 6.07 -28.14
CA GLY A 154 20.87 4.74 -27.53
C GLY A 154 20.05 4.53 -26.25
N ALA A 155 19.03 5.33 -25.98
CA ALA A 155 18.11 5.03 -24.88
C ALA A 155 17.45 3.65 -25.09
N ASP A 156 17.50 2.81 -24.04
CA ASP A 156 16.95 1.46 -24.07
C ASP A 156 15.43 1.45 -23.80
N ARG A 157 14.90 2.51 -23.15
CA ARG A 157 13.48 2.67 -22.79
C ARG A 157 13.08 4.15 -22.78
N ILE A 158 11.78 4.41 -23.00
CA ILE A 158 11.18 5.74 -22.88
C ILE A 158 10.07 5.70 -21.83
N SER A 159 10.08 6.64 -20.87
CA SER A 159 9.01 6.78 -19.87
C SER A 159 8.22 8.06 -20.13
N ILE A 160 6.90 7.96 -20.30
CA ILE A 160 6.02 9.10 -20.57
C ILE A 160 5.42 9.59 -19.27
N ALA A 161 5.84 10.80 -18.84
CA ALA A 161 5.43 11.36 -17.57
C ALA A 161 4.23 12.31 -17.72
N ASP A 162 3.11 11.98 -17.05
CA ASP A 162 2.04 12.91 -16.70
C ASP A 162 2.41 13.62 -15.40
N THR A 163 3.43 14.46 -15.47
CA THR A 163 4.11 15.08 -14.31
C THR A 163 3.18 15.88 -13.41
N VAL A 164 2.12 16.47 -13.94
CA VAL A 164 1.16 17.28 -13.18
C VAL A 164 -0.23 16.67 -13.12
N GLY A 165 -0.35 15.39 -13.49
CA GLY A 165 -1.58 14.61 -13.36
C GLY A 165 -2.76 15.17 -14.15
N THR A 166 -2.56 15.80 -15.30
CA THR A 166 -3.62 16.49 -16.07
C THR A 166 -4.27 15.65 -17.15
N ALA A 167 -3.73 14.49 -17.45
CA ALA A 167 -4.26 13.61 -18.47
C ALA A 167 -5.51 12.85 -17.97
N THR A 168 -6.43 12.59 -18.92
CA THR A 168 -7.51 11.63 -18.72
C THR A 168 -7.08 10.26 -19.24
N PRO A 169 -7.70 9.14 -18.82
CA PRO A 169 -7.37 7.83 -19.36
C PRO A 169 -7.41 7.77 -20.90
N PHE A 170 -8.39 8.45 -21.50
CA PHE A 170 -8.49 8.52 -22.97
C PHE A 170 -7.34 9.28 -23.60
N SER A 171 -7.02 10.50 -23.11
CA SER A 171 -5.94 11.32 -23.69
C SER A 171 -4.58 10.71 -23.44
N TYR A 172 -4.36 10.09 -22.27
CA TYR A 172 -3.11 9.42 -21.96
C TYR A 172 -2.89 8.15 -22.79
N GLY A 173 -3.93 7.31 -22.91
CA GLY A 173 -3.86 6.13 -23.77
C GLY A 173 -3.53 6.49 -25.22
N LYS A 174 -4.16 7.56 -25.75
CA LYS A 174 -3.85 8.05 -27.10
C LYS A 174 -2.41 8.54 -27.23
N LEU A 175 -1.90 9.25 -26.23
CA LEU A 175 -0.50 9.69 -26.21
C LEU A 175 0.47 8.50 -26.22
N ILE A 176 0.20 7.48 -25.39
CA ILE A 176 1.03 6.26 -25.35
C ILE A 176 0.99 5.52 -26.70
N GLU A 177 -0.18 5.38 -27.32
CA GLU A 177 -0.29 4.77 -28.66
C GLU A 177 0.56 5.49 -29.69
N ASP A 178 0.53 6.82 -29.69
CA ASP A 178 1.33 7.65 -30.61
C ASP A 178 2.84 7.49 -30.35
N VAL A 179 3.24 7.39 -29.06
CA VAL A 179 4.65 7.15 -28.69
C VAL A 179 5.11 5.75 -29.09
N VAL A 180 4.34 4.72 -28.77
CA VAL A 180 4.65 3.31 -29.14
C VAL A 180 4.82 3.17 -30.66
N ASN A 181 4.01 3.88 -31.44
CA ASN A 181 4.15 3.91 -32.90
C ASN A 181 5.36 4.76 -33.41
N THR A 182 6.02 5.50 -32.53
CA THR A 182 7.14 6.39 -32.88
C THR A 182 8.50 5.76 -32.62
N VAL A 183 8.61 4.82 -31.66
CA VAL A 183 9.88 4.21 -31.23
C VAL A 183 9.78 2.68 -31.18
N ASP A 184 10.94 2.00 -31.35
CA ASP A 184 11.04 0.54 -31.31
C ASP A 184 11.49 0.01 -29.93
N VAL A 185 11.64 0.90 -28.92
CA VAL A 185 12.04 0.55 -27.56
C VAL A 185 10.82 0.46 -26.63
N PRO A 186 10.89 -0.31 -25.53
CA PRO A 186 9.81 -0.38 -24.55
C PRO A 186 9.42 0.99 -23.98
N VAL A 187 8.11 1.20 -23.81
CA VAL A 187 7.53 2.44 -23.29
C VAL A 187 6.97 2.19 -21.89
N HIS A 188 7.26 3.11 -20.95
CA HIS A 188 6.72 3.15 -19.61
C HIS A 188 5.61 4.18 -19.48
N THR A 189 4.69 3.94 -18.55
CA THR A 189 3.76 4.96 -18.05
C THR A 189 4.20 5.45 -16.68
N HIS A 190 4.17 6.77 -16.46
CA HIS A 190 4.43 7.40 -15.17
C HIS A 190 3.37 8.50 -14.95
N CYS A 191 2.39 8.24 -14.05
CA CYS A 191 1.21 9.08 -13.92
C CYS A 191 1.04 9.59 -12.51
N HIS A 192 1.05 10.93 -12.31
CA HIS A 192 0.68 11.56 -11.05
C HIS A 192 -0.84 11.57 -10.83
N ASN A 193 -1.22 11.68 -9.55
CA ASN A 193 -2.59 11.40 -9.08
C ASN A 193 -3.40 12.65 -8.72
N ASP A 194 -3.04 13.83 -9.22
CA ASP A 194 -3.62 15.12 -8.83
C ASP A 194 -5.15 15.19 -9.01
N TYR A 195 -5.70 14.46 -9.98
CA TYR A 195 -7.15 14.31 -10.19
C TYR A 195 -7.68 12.91 -9.82
N GLY A 196 -6.89 12.09 -9.10
CA GLY A 196 -7.30 10.73 -8.74
C GLY A 196 -7.34 9.73 -9.91
N MET A 197 -6.62 10.00 -11.00
CA MET A 197 -6.68 9.19 -12.22
C MET A 197 -5.40 8.38 -12.51
N ALA A 198 -4.41 8.42 -11.64
CA ALA A 198 -3.09 7.81 -11.91
C ALA A 198 -3.19 6.32 -12.27
N VAL A 199 -3.91 5.52 -11.49
CA VAL A 199 -4.12 4.09 -11.77
C VAL A 199 -4.82 3.89 -13.11
N ALA A 200 -5.91 4.64 -13.35
CA ALA A 200 -6.68 4.52 -14.59
C ALA A 200 -5.87 4.96 -15.81
N ASN A 201 -5.06 6.03 -15.69
CA ASN A 201 -4.17 6.49 -16.75
C ASN A 201 -3.09 5.44 -17.06
N SER A 202 -2.44 4.87 -16.04
CA SER A 202 -1.41 3.84 -16.20
C SER A 202 -1.96 2.58 -16.89
N LEU A 203 -3.13 2.10 -16.45
CA LEU A 203 -3.80 0.96 -17.08
C LEU A 203 -4.26 1.26 -18.51
N SER A 204 -4.73 2.49 -18.79
CA SER A 204 -5.07 2.92 -20.14
C SER A 204 -3.83 2.96 -21.04
N GLY A 205 -2.69 3.43 -20.51
CA GLY A 205 -1.41 3.40 -21.21
C GLY A 205 -0.96 1.98 -21.54
N TYR A 206 -1.11 1.05 -20.56
CA TYR A 206 -0.84 -0.37 -20.82
C TYR A 206 -1.74 -0.94 -21.93
N GLY A 207 -3.04 -0.69 -21.87
CA GLY A 207 -3.99 -1.10 -22.92
C GLY A 207 -3.71 -0.48 -24.29
N SER A 208 -2.95 0.62 -24.34
CA SER A 208 -2.51 1.31 -25.57
C SER A 208 -1.10 0.91 -26.02
N GLY A 209 -0.49 -0.12 -25.41
CA GLY A 209 0.76 -0.72 -25.85
C GLY A 209 1.99 -0.36 -25.01
N ALA A 210 1.86 0.32 -23.87
CA ALA A 210 2.97 0.45 -22.93
C ALA A 210 3.44 -0.91 -22.43
N HIS A 211 4.72 -1.03 -22.18
CA HIS A 211 5.36 -2.28 -21.76
C HIS A 211 5.60 -2.34 -20.25
N LEU A 212 5.68 -1.18 -19.60
CA LEU A 212 5.94 -1.05 -18.18
C LEU A 212 5.00 0.00 -17.55
N ILE A 213 4.73 -0.19 -16.26
CA ILE A 213 4.04 0.80 -15.41
C ILE A 213 4.96 1.16 -14.25
N ASP A 214 5.19 2.47 -14.05
CA ASP A 214 5.84 2.98 -12.86
C ASP A 214 4.80 3.10 -11.74
N VAL A 215 5.11 2.55 -10.56
CA VAL A 215 4.22 2.49 -9.39
C VAL A 215 4.96 2.87 -8.12
N THR A 216 4.21 3.18 -7.06
CA THR A 216 4.72 3.20 -5.69
C THR A 216 3.79 2.41 -4.78
N VAL A 217 4.34 1.84 -3.73
CA VAL A 217 3.53 1.27 -2.66
C VAL A 217 2.70 2.39 -2.04
N ASN A 218 1.41 2.13 -1.84
CA ASN A 218 0.43 3.08 -1.30
C ASN A 218 0.25 4.37 -2.12
N GLY A 219 0.75 4.41 -3.36
CA GLY A 219 0.62 5.57 -4.21
C GLY A 219 1.40 6.80 -3.75
N LEU A 220 2.45 6.63 -2.93
CA LEU A 220 3.30 7.71 -2.45
C LEU A 220 3.96 8.47 -3.62
N GLY A 221 4.29 9.74 -3.41
CA GLY A 221 4.98 10.58 -4.37
C GLY A 221 4.71 12.07 -4.17
N GLU A 222 5.32 12.87 -5.02
CA GLU A 222 5.17 14.33 -5.01
C GLU A 222 3.69 14.74 -5.05
N ARG A 223 3.28 15.71 -4.25
CA ARG A 223 1.91 16.24 -4.10
C ARG A 223 0.89 15.18 -3.64
N THR A 224 0.20 14.54 -4.59
CA THR A 224 -0.86 13.52 -4.36
C THR A 224 -0.39 12.13 -4.76
N GLY A 225 0.90 11.95 -5.03
CA GLY A 225 1.52 10.70 -5.39
C GLY A 225 1.34 10.29 -6.85
N ILE A 226 1.63 9.01 -7.12
CA ILE A 226 1.51 8.38 -8.43
C ILE A 226 0.59 7.14 -8.38
N ALA A 227 0.60 6.32 -9.44
CA ALA A 227 -0.19 5.09 -9.49
C ALA A 227 0.22 4.13 -8.37
N SER A 228 -0.74 3.72 -7.54
CA SER A 228 -0.53 2.78 -6.43
C SER A 228 -0.33 1.35 -6.92
N LEU A 229 0.66 0.64 -6.36
CA LEU A 229 1.02 -0.74 -6.74
C LEU A 229 -0.17 -1.70 -6.61
N ALA A 230 -0.83 -1.75 -5.47
CA ALA A 230 -1.85 -2.76 -5.19
C ALA A 230 -3.03 -2.74 -6.18
N PRO A 231 -3.72 -1.61 -6.43
CA PRO A 231 -4.79 -1.60 -7.42
C PRO A 231 -4.29 -1.81 -8.86
N VAL A 232 -3.07 -1.37 -9.22
CA VAL A 232 -2.48 -1.60 -10.55
C VAL A 232 -2.27 -3.08 -10.78
N VAL A 233 -1.56 -3.77 -9.88
CA VAL A 233 -1.18 -5.17 -10.09
C VAL A 233 -2.39 -6.12 -10.04
N VAL A 234 -3.35 -5.86 -9.14
CA VAL A 234 -4.58 -6.67 -9.08
C VAL A 234 -5.43 -6.46 -10.33
N ALA A 235 -5.53 -5.22 -10.85
CA ALA A 235 -6.21 -4.95 -12.11
C ALA A 235 -5.51 -5.64 -13.30
N LEU A 236 -4.18 -5.57 -13.38
CA LEU A 236 -3.42 -6.28 -14.43
C LEU A 236 -3.67 -7.78 -14.40
N SER A 237 -3.63 -8.40 -13.23
CA SER A 237 -3.86 -9.83 -13.05
C SER A 237 -5.31 -10.23 -13.39
N ARG A 238 -6.32 -9.45 -12.92
CA ARG A 238 -7.72 -9.89 -12.95
C ARG A 238 -8.53 -9.33 -14.12
N LEU A 239 -8.23 -8.11 -14.57
CA LEU A 239 -8.98 -7.45 -15.65
C LEU A 239 -8.27 -7.51 -17.00
N TYR A 240 -6.93 -7.52 -16.98
CA TYR A 240 -6.11 -7.63 -18.18
C TYR A 240 -5.53 -9.00 -18.39
N GLU A 241 -5.79 -9.94 -17.47
CA GLU A 241 -5.37 -11.35 -17.56
C GLU A 241 -3.86 -11.50 -17.81
N VAL A 242 -3.06 -10.61 -17.21
CA VAL A 242 -1.60 -10.67 -17.30
C VAL A 242 -1.12 -11.88 -16.52
N ASP A 243 -0.53 -12.84 -17.23
CA ASP A 243 0.08 -14.04 -16.68
C ASP A 243 1.50 -13.70 -16.19
N LYS A 244 1.62 -13.31 -14.92
CA LYS A 244 2.89 -13.05 -14.25
C LYS A 244 2.77 -13.42 -12.76
N ASP A 245 3.83 -14.04 -12.27
CA ASP A 245 3.89 -14.61 -10.93
C ASP A 245 4.26 -13.54 -9.87
N TRP A 246 3.35 -12.59 -9.66
CA TRP A 246 3.45 -11.65 -8.55
C TRP A 246 2.90 -12.28 -7.27
N ASN A 247 3.61 -12.11 -6.16
CA ASN A 247 3.16 -12.59 -4.86
C ASN A 247 2.10 -11.63 -4.26
N LEU A 248 0.86 -11.71 -4.78
CA LEU A 248 -0.23 -10.80 -4.39
C LEU A 248 -0.57 -10.89 -2.90
N GLU A 249 -0.27 -12.02 -2.25
CA GLU A 249 -0.52 -12.21 -0.82
C GLU A 249 0.33 -11.27 0.06
N MET A 250 1.46 -10.78 -0.46
CA MET A 250 2.33 -9.82 0.24
C MET A 250 1.82 -8.38 0.22
N LEU A 251 0.84 -8.03 -0.61
CA LEU A 251 0.39 -6.64 -0.77
C LEU A 251 -0.01 -5.95 0.55
N PRO A 252 -0.77 -6.58 1.47
CA PRO A 252 -1.11 -5.93 2.73
C PRO A 252 0.10 -5.72 3.65
N GLU A 253 1.05 -6.66 3.68
CA GLU A 253 2.24 -6.53 4.50
C GLU A 253 3.19 -5.47 3.95
N LEU A 254 3.46 -5.49 2.64
CA LEU A 254 4.26 -4.48 1.96
C LEU A 254 3.67 -3.08 2.17
N SER A 255 2.33 -2.96 2.06
CA SER A 255 1.62 -1.70 2.33
C SER A 255 1.87 -1.22 3.76
N ARG A 256 1.71 -2.09 4.78
CA ARG A 256 1.95 -1.76 6.19
C ARG A 256 3.41 -1.40 6.47
N THR A 257 4.36 -2.09 5.84
CA THR A 257 5.79 -1.76 5.97
C THR A 257 6.06 -0.33 5.51
N VAL A 258 5.50 0.07 4.37
CA VAL A 258 5.66 1.43 3.86
C VAL A 258 4.87 2.46 4.68
N GLU A 259 3.69 2.12 5.20
CA GLU A 259 2.96 2.98 6.16
C GLU A 259 3.81 3.30 7.40
N ARG A 260 4.39 2.27 8.01
CA ARG A 260 5.26 2.44 9.20
C ARG A 260 6.50 3.27 8.89
N ALA A 261 7.16 3.00 7.77
CA ALA A 261 8.37 3.71 7.38
C ALA A 261 8.09 5.17 6.99
N SER A 262 6.99 5.44 6.29
CA SER A 262 6.62 6.79 5.84
C SER A 262 5.93 7.62 6.92
N GLY A 263 5.27 6.98 7.89
CA GLY A 263 4.36 7.63 8.84
C GLY A 263 3.03 8.09 8.22
N LEU A 264 2.74 7.68 6.99
CA LEU A 264 1.49 7.97 6.28
C LEU A 264 0.66 6.70 6.15
N PHE A 265 -0.57 6.75 6.62
CA PHE A 265 -1.48 5.60 6.64
C PHE A 265 -2.53 5.72 5.57
N ASN A 266 -2.85 4.59 4.96
CA ASN A 266 -3.92 4.49 3.99
C ASN A 266 -5.27 4.76 4.63
N SER A 267 -6.23 5.18 3.81
CA SER A 267 -7.63 5.18 4.20
C SER A 267 -8.11 3.76 4.49
N GLU A 268 -8.96 3.58 5.50
CA GLU A 268 -9.60 2.28 5.77
C GLU A 268 -10.33 1.70 4.56
N ILE A 269 -10.77 2.56 3.64
CA ILE A 269 -11.43 2.18 2.39
C ILE A 269 -10.48 2.19 1.18
N GLU A 270 -9.16 2.20 1.39
CA GLU A 270 -8.20 2.10 0.29
C GLU A 270 -8.41 0.81 -0.50
N PRO A 271 -8.46 0.85 -1.84
CA PRO A 271 -8.63 -0.35 -2.64
C PRO A 271 -7.56 -1.41 -2.32
N ILE A 272 -7.97 -2.66 -2.18
CA ILE A 272 -7.17 -3.87 -1.95
C ILE A 272 -6.56 -3.95 -0.54
N VAL A 273 -5.82 -2.93 -0.08
CA VAL A 273 -5.04 -2.98 1.16
C VAL A 273 -5.76 -2.41 2.37
N GLY A 274 -6.72 -1.51 2.18
CA GLY A 274 -7.49 -0.88 3.26
C GLY A 274 -8.23 -1.89 4.15
N GLU A 275 -8.43 -1.55 5.42
CA GLU A 275 -9.08 -2.43 6.41
C GLU A 275 -10.46 -2.89 5.94
N HIS A 276 -11.24 -1.98 5.33
CA HIS A 276 -12.61 -2.24 4.88
C HIS A 276 -12.74 -2.62 3.40
N ALA A 277 -11.61 -2.89 2.71
CA ALA A 277 -11.64 -3.23 1.28
C ALA A 277 -12.53 -4.46 0.97
N PHE A 278 -12.70 -5.37 1.93
CA PHE A 278 -13.51 -6.60 1.82
C PHE A 278 -14.59 -6.70 2.90
N ALA A 279 -15.03 -5.56 3.42
CA ALA A 279 -16.05 -5.51 4.47
C ALA A 279 -17.45 -5.30 3.90
N HIS A 280 -18.43 -6.05 4.40
CA HIS A 280 -19.84 -5.97 4.01
C HIS A 280 -20.70 -5.59 5.21
N LYS A 281 -21.53 -4.56 5.06
CA LYS A 281 -22.35 -3.97 6.12
C LYS A 281 -23.85 -4.09 5.87
N SER A 282 -24.30 -3.89 4.64
CA SER A 282 -25.73 -3.91 4.30
C SER A 282 -26.32 -5.33 4.40
N GLY A 283 -27.42 -5.49 5.15
CA GLY A 283 -28.03 -6.79 5.37
C GLY A 283 -28.49 -7.52 4.10
N LEU A 284 -28.82 -6.79 3.02
CA LEU A 284 -29.14 -7.38 1.73
C LEU A 284 -27.88 -7.92 1.04
N HIS A 285 -26.81 -7.12 1.05
CA HIS A 285 -25.51 -7.52 0.48
C HIS A 285 -24.93 -8.69 1.27
N THR A 286 -24.89 -8.62 2.60
CA THR A 286 -24.38 -9.67 3.47
C THR A 286 -25.05 -11.01 3.22
N LYS A 287 -26.38 -11.02 3.11
CA LYS A 287 -27.11 -12.26 2.81
C LYS A 287 -26.68 -12.85 1.47
N ALA A 288 -26.55 -12.03 0.43
CA ALA A 288 -26.16 -12.51 -0.89
C ALA A 288 -24.70 -12.98 -0.93
N VAL A 289 -23.79 -12.26 -0.29
CA VAL A 289 -22.37 -12.63 -0.19
C VAL A 289 -22.17 -13.95 0.57
N LEU A 290 -22.93 -14.17 1.67
CA LEU A 290 -22.89 -15.43 2.42
C LEU A 290 -23.42 -16.61 1.61
N GLU A 291 -24.35 -16.36 0.67
CA GLU A 291 -24.87 -17.39 -0.24
C GLU A 291 -23.93 -17.64 -1.41
N ASN A 292 -23.45 -16.57 -2.05
CA ASN A 292 -22.44 -16.60 -3.12
C ASN A 292 -21.65 -15.27 -3.14
N PRO A 293 -20.37 -15.29 -2.76
CA PRO A 293 -19.51 -14.10 -2.73
C PRO A 293 -19.47 -13.30 -4.04
N GLU A 294 -19.48 -13.97 -5.19
CA GLU A 294 -19.43 -13.33 -6.51
C GLU A 294 -20.58 -12.35 -6.78
N THR A 295 -21.64 -12.37 -5.94
CA THR A 295 -22.75 -11.42 -6.06
C THR A 295 -22.35 -9.96 -5.81
N TYR A 296 -21.33 -9.73 -4.97
CA TYR A 296 -20.86 -8.39 -4.60
C TYR A 296 -19.33 -8.27 -4.47
N GLU A 297 -18.57 -9.35 -4.66
CA GLU A 297 -17.13 -9.34 -4.62
C GLU A 297 -16.56 -9.53 -6.03
N ALA A 298 -15.94 -8.49 -6.56
CA ALA A 298 -15.21 -8.55 -7.82
C ALA A 298 -13.84 -9.24 -7.65
N ILE A 299 -13.33 -9.26 -6.43
CA ILE A 299 -12.00 -9.75 -6.06
C ILE A 299 -12.17 -10.63 -4.82
N PRO A 300 -11.83 -11.94 -4.87
CA PRO A 300 -11.78 -12.77 -3.68
C PRO A 300 -10.70 -12.24 -2.71
N PRO A 301 -11.02 -12.00 -1.43
CA PRO A 301 -10.04 -11.44 -0.47
C PRO A 301 -8.82 -12.35 -0.26
N GLU A 302 -8.98 -13.66 -0.47
CA GLU A 302 -7.94 -14.67 -0.28
C GLU A 302 -6.74 -14.46 -1.20
N ILE A 303 -6.93 -13.87 -2.40
CA ILE A 303 -5.82 -13.62 -3.34
C ILE A 303 -4.78 -12.62 -2.82
N VAL A 304 -5.17 -11.83 -1.83
CA VAL A 304 -4.30 -10.86 -1.15
C VAL A 304 -4.17 -11.19 0.34
N HIS A 305 -4.35 -12.45 0.71
CA HIS A 305 -4.24 -12.94 2.08
C HIS A 305 -5.11 -12.16 3.08
N LYS A 306 -6.27 -11.67 2.64
CA LYS A 306 -7.28 -11.04 3.49
C LYS A 306 -8.49 -11.94 3.68
N GLN A 307 -9.36 -11.56 4.60
CA GLN A 307 -10.63 -12.24 4.87
C GLN A 307 -11.80 -11.30 4.62
N ARG A 308 -12.94 -11.90 4.25
CA ARG A 308 -14.21 -11.20 4.20
C ARG A 308 -14.64 -10.83 5.61
N GLU A 309 -15.05 -9.59 5.80
CA GLU A 309 -15.58 -9.11 7.08
C GLU A 309 -17.07 -8.78 6.96
N ILE A 310 -17.86 -9.29 7.91
CA ILE A 310 -19.27 -8.95 8.03
C ILE A 310 -19.41 -8.01 9.23
N ILE A 311 -19.70 -6.75 8.95
CA ILE A 311 -19.86 -5.71 9.96
C ILE A 311 -21.25 -5.82 10.61
N ILE A 312 -21.30 -5.92 11.93
CA ILE A 312 -22.52 -5.89 12.72
C ILE A 312 -22.82 -4.46 13.19
N ASP A 313 -23.96 -3.92 12.77
CA ASP A 313 -24.42 -2.57 13.15
C ASP A 313 -25.93 -2.40 12.98
N LYS A 314 -26.42 -1.14 12.93
CA LYS A 314 -27.84 -0.80 12.74
C LYS A 314 -28.47 -1.30 11.42
N TYR A 315 -27.66 -1.57 10.41
CA TYR A 315 -28.12 -2.09 9.11
C TYR A 315 -28.11 -3.62 9.05
N THR A 316 -27.65 -4.26 10.10
CA THR A 316 -27.46 -5.71 10.17
C THR A 316 -28.77 -6.46 10.01
N GLY A 317 -28.76 -7.49 9.18
CA GLY A 317 -29.84 -8.44 8.99
C GLY A 317 -29.64 -9.73 9.77
N LYS A 318 -30.66 -10.60 9.82
CA LYS A 318 -30.61 -11.89 10.49
C LYS A 318 -29.48 -12.80 9.98
N ALA A 319 -29.19 -12.78 8.67
CA ALA A 319 -28.17 -13.64 8.07
C ALA A 319 -26.78 -13.36 8.67
N ALA A 320 -26.41 -12.07 8.83
CA ALA A 320 -25.15 -11.67 9.43
C ALA A 320 -25.03 -12.10 10.89
N VAL A 321 -26.06 -11.83 11.70
CA VAL A 321 -26.05 -12.22 13.12
C VAL A 321 -25.99 -13.72 13.27
N LYS A 322 -26.76 -14.46 12.47
CA LYS A 322 -26.77 -15.93 12.51
C LYS A 322 -25.41 -16.51 12.13
N ASP A 323 -24.79 -15.99 11.06
CA ASP A 323 -23.46 -16.42 10.61
C ASP A 323 -22.41 -16.18 11.69
N ARG A 324 -22.38 -14.96 12.25
CA ARG A 324 -21.39 -14.60 13.27
C ARG A 324 -21.55 -15.39 14.57
N LEU A 325 -22.81 -15.58 15.04
CA LEU A 325 -23.09 -16.43 16.18
C LEU A 325 -22.73 -17.89 15.91
N GLY A 326 -23.01 -18.39 14.70
CA GLY A 326 -22.64 -19.75 14.28
C GLY A 326 -21.14 -19.99 14.31
N GLN A 327 -20.33 -19.01 13.89
CA GLN A 327 -18.86 -19.06 13.99
C GLN A 327 -18.39 -19.17 15.44
N MET A 328 -19.14 -18.61 16.38
CA MET A 328 -18.89 -18.68 17.84
C MET A 328 -19.56 -19.90 18.51
N GLY A 329 -20.18 -20.81 17.72
CA GLY A 329 -20.83 -22.01 18.23
C GLY A 329 -22.20 -21.78 18.88
N VAL A 330 -22.85 -20.64 18.61
CA VAL A 330 -24.17 -20.27 19.11
C VAL A 330 -25.20 -20.35 17.98
N GLU A 331 -26.22 -21.22 18.15
CA GLU A 331 -27.28 -21.44 17.15
C GLU A 331 -28.64 -21.03 17.72
N PRO A 332 -29.06 -19.75 17.57
CA PRO A 332 -30.36 -19.31 18.08
C PRO A 332 -31.52 -19.81 17.20
N GLU A 333 -32.66 -20.11 17.84
CA GLU A 333 -33.91 -20.32 17.13
C GLU A 333 -34.41 -19.04 16.45
N GLU A 334 -35.29 -19.17 15.44
CA GLU A 334 -35.71 -18.07 14.58
C GLU A 334 -36.28 -16.84 15.33
N ASP A 335 -37.01 -17.06 16.42
CA ASP A 335 -37.61 -15.98 17.22
C ASP A 335 -36.55 -15.33 18.14
N GLN A 336 -35.66 -16.12 18.71
CA GLN A 336 -34.51 -15.64 19.48
C GLN A 336 -33.57 -14.80 18.60
N LEU A 337 -33.28 -15.26 17.38
CA LEU A 337 -32.48 -14.51 16.38
C LEU A 337 -33.13 -13.15 16.04
N LYS A 338 -34.49 -13.10 15.92
CA LYS A 338 -35.20 -11.82 15.70
C LYS A 338 -34.99 -10.85 16.86
N GLU A 339 -35.06 -11.38 18.09
CA GLU A 339 -34.86 -10.57 19.28
C GLU A 339 -33.42 -10.05 19.39
N ILE A 340 -32.42 -10.91 19.15
CA ILE A 340 -31.01 -10.50 19.12
C ILE A 340 -30.79 -9.37 18.10
N VAL A 341 -31.27 -9.53 16.86
CA VAL A 341 -31.19 -8.48 15.82
C VAL A 341 -31.88 -7.19 16.25
N SER A 342 -33.02 -7.29 16.96
CA SER A 342 -33.72 -6.11 17.48
C SER A 342 -32.90 -5.38 18.53
N ARG A 343 -32.25 -6.09 19.47
CA ARG A 343 -31.38 -5.48 20.47
C ARG A 343 -30.12 -4.87 19.89
N VAL A 344 -29.46 -5.55 18.93
CA VAL A 344 -28.33 -4.97 18.17
C VAL A 344 -28.74 -3.62 17.56
N LYS A 345 -29.90 -3.55 16.90
CA LYS A 345 -30.38 -2.30 16.31
C LYS A 345 -30.71 -1.22 17.31
N SER A 346 -31.29 -1.59 18.46
CA SER A 346 -31.55 -0.64 19.55
C SER A 346 -30.25 -0.06 20.11
N SER A 347 -29.29 -0.92 20.46
CA SER A 347 -27.99 -0.47 20.99
C SER A 347 -27.22 0.39 19.98
N ALA A 348 -27.36 0.09 18.68
CA ALA A 348 -26.79 0.91 17.62
C ALA A 348 -27.49 2.29 17.50
N ALA A 349 -28.79 2.38 17.77
CA ALA A 349 -29.53 3.64 17.79
C ALA A 349 -29.11 4.54 18.97
N ASP A 350 -28.67 3.92 20.08
CA ASP A 350 -28.17 4.60 21.27
C ASP A 350 -26.69 5.04 21.16
N GLY A 351 -26.08 4.89 19.97
CA GLY A 351 -24.76 5.43 19.65
C GLY A 351 -23.65 4.42 19.42
N LYS A 352 -23.89 3.11 19.57
CA LYS A 352 -22.90 2.08 19.33
C LYS A 352 -22.74 1.85 17.81
N THR A 353 -21.59 2.22 17.27
CA THR A 353 -21.34 2.20 15.82
C THR A 353 -20.79 0.88 15.29
N ARG A 354 -20.17 0.06 16.14
CA ARG A 354 -19.59 -1.26 15.81
C ARG A 354 -19.88 -2.23 16.96
N PHE A 355 -20.16 -3.47 16.63
CA PHE A 355 -20.34 -4.56 17.59
C PHE A 355 -19.21 -5.56 17.46
N THR A 356 -18.57 -5.85 18.56
CA THR A 356 -17.58 -6.93 18.67
C THR A 356 -18.29 -8.26 18.84
N ASP A 357 -17.54 -9.36 18.76
CA ASP A 357 -18.06 -10.70 19.07
C ASP A 357 -18.56 -10.80 20.50
N ILE A 358 -17.86 -10.12 21.41
CA ILE A 358 -18.25 -10.07 22.84
C ILE A 358 -19.61 -9.39 23.00
N ASP A 359 -19.80 -8.25 22.37
CA ASP A 359 -21.08 -7.53 22.42
C ASP A 359 -22.23 -8.37 21.89
N LEU A 360 -21.98 -9.11 20.81
CA LEU A 360 -22.99 -9.98 20.21
C LEU A 360 -23.29 -11.18 21.09
N LEU A 361 -22.25 -11.77 21.72
CA LEU A 361 -22.41 -12.86 22.68
C LEU A 361 -23.14 -12.41 23.96
N GLU A 362 -22.87 -11.22 24.49
CA GLU A 362 -23.60 -10.68 25.64
C GLU A 362 -25.09 -10.49 25.34
N ILE A 363 -25.42 -9.93 24.17
CA ILE A 363 -26.82 -9.81 23.73
C ILE A 363 -27.46 -11.19 23.57
N ALA A 364 -26.73 -12.17 23.05
CA ALA A 364 -27.21 -13.51 22.86
C ALA A 364 -27.41 -14.24 24.22
N ASP A 365 -26.48 -14.07 25.17
CA ASP A 365 -26.53 -14.65 26.49
C ASP A 365 -27.80 -14.22 27.25
N ASP A 366 -28.10 -12.93 27.22
CA ASP A 366 -29.30 -12.37 27.83
C ASP A 366 -30.64 -12.96 27.28
N ILE A 367 -30.61 -13.47 26.03
CA ILE A 367 -31.81 -14.01 25.36
C ILE A 367 -31.88 -15.55 25.44
N LEU A 368 -30.70 -16.19 25.35
CA LEU A 368 -30.59 -17.64 25.22
C LEU A 368 -30.25 -18.35 26.51
N ASP A 369 -29.93 -17.59 27.57
CA ASP A 369 -29.49 -18.12 28.88
C ASP A 369 -28.32 -19.13 28.70
N LEU A 370 -27.32 -18.70 27.92
CA LEU A 370 -26.17 -19.55 27.54
C LEU A 370 -25.21 -19.78 28.70
N ASP A 371 -25.42 -19.02 29.80
CA ASP A 371 -24.54 -19.00 30.97
C ASP A 371 -23.08 -18.70 30.61
N ILE A 372 -22.89 -17.80 29.62
CA ILE A 372 -21.56 -17.38 29.16
C ILE A 372 -20.81 -16.71 30.31
N LYS A 373 -21.53 -15.94 31.16
CA LYS A 373 -20.95 -15.28 32.34
C LYS A 373 -20.37 -16.28 33.36
N SER A 374 -20.91 -17.49 33.44
CA SER A 374 -20.33 -18.54 34.29
C SER A 374 -19.20 -19.31 33.64
N ARG A 375 -19.11 -19.26 32.31
CA ARG A 375 -18.03 -19.88 31.52
C ARG A 375 -16.86 -18.95 31.30
N ILE A 376 -17.08 -17.65 31.43
CA ILE A 376 -16.01 -16.65 31.47
C ILE A 376 -15.43 -16.71 32.89
N PRO A 377 -14.13 -16.98 33.09
CA PRO A 377 -13.51 -16.97 34.41
C PRO A 377 -13.86 -15.69 35.18
N ALA A 378 -13.83 -15.74 36.51
CA ALA A 378 -14.08 -14.57 37.35
C ALA A 378 -13.11 -13.41 37.09
N LYS A 379 -12.00 -13.71 36.45
CA LYS A 379 -11.10 -12.76 35.78
C LYS A 379 -11.09 -13.04 34.29
N VAL A 380 -11.22 -11.99 33.48
CA VAL A 380 -11.13 -12.06 32.03
C VAL A 380 -9.68 -11.79 31.65
N GLU A 381 -9.02 -12.76 31.08
CA GLU A 381 -7.68 -12.62 30.53
C GLU A 381 -7.78 -12.40 29.01
N ALA A 382 -6.99 -11.46 28.50
CA ALA A 382 -6.96 -11.15 27.08
C ALA A 382 -5.53 -10.87 26.59
N LEU A 383 -5.28 -11.21 25.34
CA LEU A 383 -4.14 -10.71 24.58
C LEU A 383 -4.63 -9.61 23.65
N ILE A 384 -4.07 -8.43 23.76
CA ILE A 384 -4.34 -7.32 22.84
C ILE A 384 -3.10 -7.07 22.02
N SER A 385 -3.24 -7.14 20.71
CA SER A 385 -2.20 -6.77 19.76
C SER A 385 -2.46 -5.36 19.22
N PHE A 386 -1.43 -4.55 19.13
CA PHE A 386 -1.51 -3.16 18.70
C PHE A 386 -0.69 -2.97 17.41
N SER A 387 -1.25 -2.21 16.48
CA SER A 387 -0.49 -1.56 15.43
C SER A 387 -0.41 -0.06 15.74
N LEU A 388 0.76 0.52 15.56
CA LEU A 388 1.02 1.91 15.92
C LEU A 388 1.00 2.83 14.70
N ASN A 389 0.71 4.11 14.92
CA ASN A 389 0.75 5.15 13.90
C ASN A 389 2.17 5.42 13.37
N SER A 390 3.21 5.03 14.10
CA SER A 390 4.60 5.08 13.67
C SER A 390 5.46 4.20 14.57
N ALA A 391 6.43 3.50 14.00
CA ALA A 391 7.42 2.73 14.75
C ALA A 391 8.23 3.60 15.75
N SER A 392 8.38 4.90 15.48
CA SER A 392 8.99 5.86 16.43
C SER A 392 8.21 6.00 17.75
N TYR A 393 6.96 5.58 17.79
CA TYR A 393 6.11 5.63 18.98
C TYR A 393 6.17 4.36 19.84
N THR A 394 6.82 3.28 19.38
CA THR A 394 6.78 1.97 20.05
C THR A 394 7.11 2.08 21.54
N THR A 395 8.29 2.60 21.90
CA THR A 395 8.70 2.74 23.30
C THR A 395 7.75 3.63 24.12
N ARG A 396 7.20 4.68 23.53
CA ARG A 396 6.23 5.58 24.21
C ARG A 396 4.91 4.87 24.43
N ALA A 397 4.36 4.21 23.40
CA ALA A 397 3.15 3.44 23.49
C ALA A 397 3.27 2.27 24.48
N THR A 398 4.38 1.51 24.42
CA THR A 398 4.69 0.41 25.34
C THR A 398 4.64 0.87 26.79
N ARG A 399 5.30 1.98 27.12
CA ARG A 399 5.31 2.53 28.49
C ARG A 399 3.94 2.97 28.93
N ARG A 400 3.17 3.60 28.04
CA ARG A 400 1.82 4.07 28.34
C ARG A 400 0.85 2.90 28.53
N ILE A 401 0.91 1.88 27.68
CA ILE A 401 0.12 0.65 27.82
C ILE A 401 0.48 -0.07 29.12
N ALA A 402 1.77 -0.22 29.42
CA ALA A 402 2.24 -0.86 30.63
C ALA A 402 1.90 -0.12 31.94
N SER A 403 1.43 1.13 31.87
CA SER A 403 1.04 1.91 33.05
C SER A 403 -0.39 1.66 33.53
N PHE A 404 -1.18 0.87 32.81
CA PHE A 404 -2.53 0.50 33.24
C PHE A 404 -2.47 -0.66 34.22
N ASP A 405 -3.23 -0.59 35.30
CA ASP A 405 -3.24 -1.59 36.39
C ASP A 405 -3.68 -2.99 35.92
N GLU A 406 -4.50 -3.06 34.87
CA GLU A 406 -4.99 -4.29 34.26
C GLU A 406 -3.98 -4.95 33.34
N VAL A 407 -2.87 -4.28 33.00
CA VAL A 407 -1.85 -4.80 32.10
C VAL A 407 -0.79 -5.54 32.90
N ASP A 408 -0.73 -6.85 32.70
CA ASP A 408 0.24 -7.74 33.37
C ASP A 408 1.60 -7.71 32.65
N THR A 409 1.61 -7.83 31.33
CA THR A 409 2.84 -7.89 30.53
C THR A 409 2.67 -7.23 29.19
N VAL A 410 3.72 -6.52 28.71
CA VAL A 410 3.75 -5.90 27.39
C VAL A 410 5.01 -6.37 26.65
N TYR A 411 4.83 -6.78 25.41
CA TYR A 411 5.89 -7.18 24.48
C TYR A 411 5.96 -6.22 23.30
N GLU A 412 7.15 -5.75 22.96
CA GLU A 412 7.42 -5.15 21.66
C GLU A 412 7.71 -6.28 20.66
N LEU A 413 7.06 -6.27 19.51
CA LEU A 413 7.12 -7.35 18.53
C LEU A 413 7.82 -6.90 17.25
N THR A 414 8.41 -7.87 16.55
CA THR A 414 8.84 -7.73 15.16
C THR A 414 7.83 -8.48 14.29
N GLY A 415 7.12 -7.80 13.41
CA GLY A 415 6.11 -8.43 12.54
C GLY A 415 4.90 -7.53 12.31
N ASP A 416 3.77 -8.13 12.02
CA ASP A 416 2.51 -7.46 11.66
C ASP A 416 1.92 -6.55 12.74
N LYS A 417 2.28 -6.79 13.98
CA LYS A 417 1.87 -6.02 15.15
C LYS A 417 3.11 -5.47 15.83
N ASP A 418 3.01 -4.25 16.34
CA ASP A 418 4.12 -3.57 16.98
C ASP A 418 4.23 -3.91 18.47
N ILE A 419 3.08 -4.11 19.13
CA ILE A 419 3.01 -4.41 20.56
C ILE A 419 1.98 -5.50 20.81
N GLN A 420 2.23 -6.38 21.78
CA GLN A 420 1.25 -7.26 22.36
C GLN A 420 1.23 -7.09 23.88
N ALA A 421 0.04 -6.91 24.45
CA ALA A 421 -0.16 -6.84 25.88
C ALA A 421 -1.03 -8.00 26.38
N HIS A 422 -0.63 -8.59 27.51
CA HIS A 422 -1.45 -9.50 28.30
C HIS A 422 -2.15 -8.70 29.38
N LEU A 423 -3.48 -8.87 29.47
CA LEU A 423 -4.32 -8.14 30.39
C LEU A 423 -5.16 -9.08 31.25
N GLU A 424 -5.33 -8.68 32.52
CA GLU A 424 -6.32 -9.25 33.42
C GLU A 424 -7.36 -8.20 33.78
N SER A 425 -8.64 -8.52 33.60
CA SER A 425 -9.75 -7.63 33.93
C SER A 425 -10.78 -8.35 34.79
N SER A 426 -11.45 -7.59 35.66
CA SER A 426 -12.47 -8.12 36.54
C SER A 426 -13.81 -8.42 35.84
N SER A 427 -13.98 -7.94 34.61
CA SER A 427 -15.16 -8.15 33.78
C SER A 427 -14.90 -7.85 32.32
N VAL A 428 -15.74 -8.39 31.43
CA VAL A 428 -15.76 -8.07 30.02
C VAL A 428 -16.03 -6.58 29.78
N GLN A 429 -16.88 -5.96 30.62
CA GLN A 429 -17.16 -4.53 30.51
C GLN A 429 -15.91 -3.68 30.77
N GLN A 430 -15.17 -3.98 31.85
CA GLN A 430 -13.92 -3.29 32.16
C GLN A 430 -12.87 -3.49 31.05
N LEU A 431 -12.79 -4.70 30.46
CA LEU A 431 -11.91 -4.96 29.34
C LEU A 431 -12.29 -4.11 28.11
N ASN A 432 -13.59 -3.99 27.81
CA ASN A 432 -14.05 -3.16 26.69
C ASN A 432 -13.74 -1.67 26.92
N ASP A 433 -13.97 -1.16 28.13
CA ASP A 433 -13.66 0.23 28.48
C ASP A 433 -12.16 0.50 28.30
N LEU A 434 -11.31 -0.44 28.69
CA LEU A 434 -9.87 -0.36 28.53
C LEU A 434 -9.43 -0.40 27.04
N ILE A 435 -10.06 -1.25 26.24
CA ILE A 435 -9.80 -1.32 24.79
C ILE A 435 -10.15 0.03 24.12
N GLU A 436 -11.25 0.66 24.53
CA GLU A 436 -11.62 1.99 24.02
C GLU A 436 -10.61 3.07 24.45
N GLU A 437 -10.06 2.99 25.68
CA GLU A 437 -8.97 3.88 26.09
C GLU A 437 -7.72 3.70 25.23
N PHE A 438 -7.34 2.45 24.94
CA PHE A 438 -6.21 2.17 24.07
C PHE A 438 -6.42 2.70 22.64
N ARG A 439 -7.62 2.54 22.08
CA ARG A 439 -7.97 3.05 20.74
C ARG A 439 -7.94 4.57 20.64
N ASN A 440 -8.18 5.24 21.76
CA ASN A 440 -8.12 6.71 21.84
C ASN A 440 -6.71 7.25 22.10
N MET A 441 -5.69 6.39 22.18
CA MET A 441 -4.30 6.83 22.30
C MET A 441 -3.79 7.33 20.95
N ASP A 442 -3.15 8.51 20.93
CA ASP A 442 -2.59 9.11 19.70
C ASP A 442 -1.56 8.22 18.99
N GLU A 443 -0.92 7.33 19.73
CA GLU A 443 0.10 6.40 19.23
C GLU A 443 -0.49 5.17 18.56
N VAL A 444 -1.74 4.78 18.90
CA VAL A 444 -2.37 3.53 18.48
C VAL A 444 -3.18 3.73 17.21
N GLN A 445 -2.93 2.89 16.21
CA GLN A 445 -3.69 2.85 14.97
C GLN A 445 -4.84 1.85 15.05
N THR A 446 -4.51 0.60 15.41
CA THR A 446 -5.49 -0.48 15.55
C THR A 446 -5.21 -1.34 16.75
N THR A 447 -6.27 -1.97 17.28
CA THR A 447 -6.18 -3.00 18.32
C THR A 447 -6.90 -4.25 17.88
N GLU A 448 -6.31 -5.41 18.16
CA GLU A 448 -6.93 -6.72 17.99
C GLU A 448 -6.92 -7.45 19.34
N THR A 449 -8.09 -7.89 19.79
CA THR A 449 -8.24 -8.51 21.11
C THR A 449 -8.62 -9.98 20.97
N SER A 450 -7.84 -10.84 21.61
CA SER A 450 -8.13 -12.27 21.75
C SER A 450 -8.39 -12.60 23.22
N LEU A 451 -9.59 -13.09 23.54
CA LEU A 451 -9.88 -13.58 24.88
C LEU A 451 -9.18 -14.92 25.12
N ILE A 452 -8.57 -15.07 26.29
CA ILE A 452 -7.98 -16.33 26.73
C ILE A 452 -9.08 -17.15 27.39
N LEU A 453 -9.60 -18.14 26.65
CA LEU A 453 -10.65 -19.04 27.18
C LEU A 453 -10.09 -20.10 28.11
N LYS A 454 -8.82 -20.51 27.92
CA LYS A 454 -8.13 -21.51 28.72
C LYS A 454 -6.62 -21.45 28.54
N GLY A 455 -5.88 -21.23 29.60
CA GLY A 455 -4.43 -21.38 29.68
C GLY A 455 -4.04 -22.83 30.02
N TYR A 456 -2.92 -23.30 29.45
CA TYR A 456 -2.25 -24.53 29.88
C TYR A 456 -0.85 -24.15 30.35
N GLU A 457 -0.61 -24.28 31.64
CA GLU A 457 0.76 -24.19 32.18
C GLU A 457 1.47 -25.54 31.99
N GLU A 458 2.68 -25.55 31.45
CA GLU A 458 3.53 -26.73 31.53
C GLU A 458 3.81 -27.01 33.01
N ARG A 459 3.44 -28.20 33.49
CA ARG A 459 3.90 -28.65 34.79
C ARG A 459 5.40 -28.72 34.75
N GLU A 460 6.08 -28.03 35.67
CA GLU A 460 7.50 -28.26 35.93
C GLU A 460 7.75 -29.75 35.97
N LYS A 461 8.62 -30.22 35.10
CA LYS A 461 9.16 -31.60 35.21
C LYS A 461 10.09 -31.59 36.38
N GLU A 462 9.67 -32.19 37.52
CA GLU A 462 10.55 -32.60 38.59
C GLU A 462 11.65 -33.54 38.09
#